data_f3f6fd33132983ca565148e8cd5572a1
#
_entry.id   f3f6fd33132983ca565148e8cd5572a1
#
_cell.length_a   1.000
_cell.length_b   1.000
_cell.length_c   1.000
_cell.angle_alpha   90.00
_cell.angle_beta   90.00
_cell.angle_gamma   90.00
#
_symmetry.space_group_name_H-M   'P 1'
#
loop_
_entity.id
_entity.type
_entity.pdbx_description
1 polymer ?
#
loop_
_entity_poly.entity_id
_entity_poly.type
_entity_poly.pdbx_seq_one_letter_code
_entity_poly.pdbx_strand_id
1 'polypeptide(L)'
;MPSADPAAPGNKRGRSIVLFQDATFLAICDWRNALNCSLPNSRIVPVALASLLLATGCTGTRIAELLRSETPHERYVERLQQVGLDQTALGGDWIEASIRVLEEAVEVRAPYEEVSYLDPSAAHARGYRLSLKRGQRLTTSFELKGDTTYQVFLDLFLKRDSTSHPILVSSADSLSNTLDYVIRRSGEYILRIQPELLRGGQYVVTVKTFATLAFPVSGRDTTAIQSVFGDSRDGGRRDHHGVDIFAPRGTPVVAAARGAITSTRDNRLGGKVIWLRDDLGRRHYYAHLDARLVTRGRTVEAGDTIGLVGNTGNARTTRPHLHFGIYERGVGPSDPYPALYQPPTDAGGFQGDPAVIGSLVRVSRSDARLRGRPSDGGQPEAELPLYTQMRVEGGTGNWYRVRLPDGTHGYVVASATESADQPVETTVAAAEAPLLSGPTGGALETARVVRGEELPVYGRFGTYLYVATPRGQLGWLPF
;
A
#
# COMPACT_ATOMS: atom_id res chain seq x y z
N MET A 1 17.26 -39.56 53.52
CA MET A 1 18.17 -38.98 54.54
C MET A 1 19.45 -38.55 53.88
N PRO A 2 20.07 -37.50 54.34
CA PRO A 2 19.56 -36.11 54.40
C PRO A 2 20.48 -35.13 53.66
N SER A 3 19.98 -33.92 53.54
CA SER A 3 20.67 -32.62 53.66
C SER A 3 21.66 -32.25 52.57
N ALA A 4 21.75 -31.04 52.10
CA ALA A 4 21.61 -29.75 52.75
C ALA A 4 21.49 -28.68 51.66
N ASP A 5 20.69 -27.69 51.97
CA ASP A 5 20.74 -26.35 51.35
C ASP A 5 22.04 -25.63 51.73
N PRO A 6 22.61 -24.78 50.88
CA PRO A 6 22.96 -23.50 51.42
C PRO A 6 22.70 -22.30 50.51
N ALA A 7 22.06 -21.32 51.14
CA ALA A 7 22.37 -19.90 51.16
C ALA A 7 22.48 -19.12 49.83
N ALA A 8 21.55 -18.19 49.65
CA ALA A 8 21.63 -16.99 48.79
C ALA A 8 22.77 -16.05 49.22
N PRO A 9 23.36 -15.28 48.28
CA PRO A 9 24.04 -14.05 48.62
C PRO A 9 23.38 -12.79 48.01
N GLY A 10 23.15 -11.88 48.89
CA GLY A 10 23.39 -10.43 48.85
C GLY A 10 23.00 -9.63 47.60
N ASN A 11 21.92 -8.93 47.80
CA ASN A 11 21.46 -7.79 47.00
C ASN A 11 22.46 -6.63 47.09
N LYS A 12 23.25 -6.35 46.03
CA LYS A 12 24.01 -5.09 45.89
C LYS A 12 23.17 -4.05 45.19
N ARG A 13 22.85 -2.98 45.92
CA ARG A 13 22.17 -1.77 45.43
C ARG A 13 23.08 -1.02 44.47
N GLY A 14 22.71 -0.87 43.20
CA GLY A 14 23.31 0.05 42.26
C GLY A 14 22.60 1.41 42.30
N ARG A 15 23.33 2.48 42.65
CA ARG A 15 22.92 3.88 42.50
C ARG A 15 23.43 4.36 41.14
N SER A 16 22.55 4.79 40.27
CA SER A 16 22.92 5.51 39.03
C SER A 16 22.75 7.00 39.28
N ILE A 17 23.83 7.75 39.10
CA ILE A 17 23.87 9.23 39.17
C ILE A 17 23.80 9.70 37.72
N VAL A 18 22.78 10.49 37.38
CA VAL A 18 22.68 11.23 36.10
C VAL A 18 23.10 12.68 36.38
N LEU A 19 24.23 13.10 35.81
CA LEU A 19 24.74 14.48 35.87
C LEU A 19 24.12 15.29 34.73
N PHE A 20 23.32 16.28 35.08
CA PHE A 20 22.97 17.39 34.20
C PHE A 20 23.87 18.56 34.51
N GLN A 21 24.55 19.10 33.51
CA GLN A 21 25.28 20.37 33.62
C GLN A 21 24.27 21.54 33.53
N ASP A 22 24.47 22.49 34.46
CA ASP A 22 23.82 23.79 34.58
C ASP A 22 22.35 23.82 35.03
N ALA A 23 22.12 23.54 36.31
CA ALA A 23 21.22 24.33 37.18
C ALA A 23 21.23 23.75 38.59
N THR A 24 21.58 24.52 39.55
CA THR A 24 21.63 24.24 40.99
C THR A 24 20.26 23.87 41.55
N PHE A 25 19.96 22.58 41.60
CA PHE A 25 19.05 21.98 42.59
C PHE A 25 19.08 20.43 42.47
N LEU A 26 19.66 19.79 43.50
CA LEU A 26 19.59 18.34 43.69
C LEU A 26 18.25 17.97 44.29
N ALA A 27 17.42 17.22 43.57
CA ALA A 27 16.28 16.50 44.12
C ALA A 27 16.52 14.99 44.00
N ILE A 28 16.61 14.29 45.13
CA ILE A 28 16.67 12.83 45.18
C ILE A 28 15.24 12.30 45.30
N CYS A 29 14.72 11.64 44.24
CA CYS A 29 13.44 10.92 44.27
C CYS A 29 13.67 9.44 44.26
N ASP A 30 13.15 8.75 45.29
CA ASP A 30 13.05 7.28 45.37
C ASP A 30 11.69 6.86 44.77
N TRP A 31 11.70 6.18 43.66
CA TRP A 31 10.52 5.89 42.85
C TRP A 31 9.61 4.74 43.38
N ARG A 32 9.89 4.26 44.55
CA ARG A 32 9.08 3.17 45.20
C ARG A 32 7.90 3.65 46.03
N ASN A 33 7.72 4.99 46.22
CA ASN A 33 6.59 5.52 46.98
C ASN A 33 6.01 6.77 46.36
N ALA A 34 5.26 6.59 45.26
CA ALA A 34 4.60 7.67 44.54
C ALA A 34 3.37 8.29 45.23
N LEU A 35 3.13 8.02 46.49
CA LEU A 35 1.92 8.49 47.23
C LEU A 35 2.21 9.46 48.40
N ASN A 36 3.47 9.83 48.69
CA ASN A 36 3.77 10.77 49.78
C ASN A 36 4.85 11.80 49.42
N CYS A 37 4.54 12.70 48.48
CA CYS A 37 5.24 13.98 48.35
C CYS A 37 4.28 15.10 48.75
N SER A 38 4.37 15.57 49.97
CA SER A 38 3.75 16.80 50.42
C SER A 38 4.58 17.98 49.88
N LEU A 39 4.00 18.79 49.00
CA LEU A 39 4.56 20.06 48.53
C LEU A 39 4.02 21.18 49.40
N PRO A 40 4.85 22.16 49.79
CA PRO A 40 4.37 23.34 50.53
C PRO A 40 3.54 24.22 49.60
N ASN A 41 2.48 24.78 50.16
CA ASN A 41 1.53 25.68 49.55
C ASN A 41 2.20 26.83 48.77
N SER A 42 2.20 26.81 47.44
CA SER A 42 2.31 28.02 46.64
C SER A 42 1.41 27.92 45.40
N ARG A 43 0.49 28.87 45.29
CA ARG A 43 -0.60 28.94 44.28
C ARG A 43 -0.14 29.37 42.86
N ILE A 44 1.10 29.14 42.44
CA ILE A 44 1.65 29.73 41.20
C ILE A 44 2.08 28.70 40.15
N VAL A 45 2.01 27.39 40.41
CA VAL A 45 2.57 26.36 39.51
C VAL A 45 1.66 25.89 38.36
N PRO A 46 0.31 26.02 38.37
CA PRO A 46 -0.49 25.52 37.25
C PRO A 46 -0.52 26.38 35.97
N VAL A 47 -0.05 27.66 36.03
CA VAL A 47 -0.11 28.56 34.86
C VAL A 47 1.12 28.41 33.94
N ALA A 48 2.26 28.06 34.46
CA ALA A 48 3.48 27.92 33.67
C ALA A 48 3.52 26.62 32.83
N LEU A 49 2.90 25.53 33.31
CA LEU A 49 2.82 24.27 32.54
C LEU A 49 1.80 24.33 31.40
N ALA A 50 0.71 25.11 31.57
CA ALA A 50 -0.29 25.34 30.53
C ALA A 50 0.23 26.27 29.42
N SER A 51 1.13 27.20 29.74
CA SER A 51 1.72 28.12 28.76
C SER A 51 2.80 27.48 27.87
N LEU A 52 3.45 26.42 28.32
CA LEU A 52 4.44 25.70 27.52
C LEU A 52 3.79 24.78 26.50
N LEU A 53 2.53 24.40 26.69
CA LEU A 53 1.75 23.55 25.74
C LEU A 53 1.08 24.35 24.61
N LEU A 54 1.04 25.69 24.69
CA LEU A 54 0.41 26.54 23.67
C LEU A 54 1.40 27.12 22.64
N ALA A 55 2.70 26.96 22.83
CA ALA A 55 3.73 27.49 21.92
C ALA A 55 4.21 26.52 20.86
N THR A 56 3.64 25.29 20.76
CA THR A 56 4.13 24.27 19.81
C THR A 56 3.02 23.75 18.91
N GLY A 57 2.49 24.61 18.06
CA GLY A 57 1.54 24.26 17.00
C GLY A 57 2.09 23.32 15.90
N CYS A 58 3.35 22.85 16.01
CA CYS A 58 3.98 21.94 15.03
C CYS A 58 4.48 20.61 15.62
N THR A 59 4.15 20.24 16.86
CA THR A 59 4.75 19.08 17.53
C THR A 59 3.86 17.82 17.57
N GLY A 60 2.60 17.92 17.15
CA GLY A 60 1.69 16.74 17.15
C GLY A 60 2.16 15.58 16.28
N THR A 61 2.84 15.85 15.19
CA THR A 61 3.41 14.85 14.28
C THR A 61 4.66 14.16 14.86
N ARG A 62 5.54 14.92 15.51
CA ARG A 62 6.77 14.34 16.10
C ARG A 62 6.51 13.47 17.35
N ILE A 63 5.50 13.81 18.15
CA ILE A 63 5.13 13.00 19.32
C ILE A 63 4.46 11.68 18.90
N ALA A 64 3.63 11.69 17.85
CA ALA A 64 3.02 10.48 17.31
C ALA A 64 4.08 9.56 16.67
N GLU A 65 5.13 10.12 16.09
CA GLU A 65 6.25 9.38 15.49
C GLU A 65 7.15 8.75 16.57
N LEU A 66 7.40 9.45 17.67
CA LEU A 66 8.15 8.95 18.85
C LEU A 66 7.41 7.84 19.63
N LEU A 67 6.09 7.74 19.49
CA LEU A 67 5.27 6.72 20.16
C LEU A 67 4.91 5.53 19.24
N ARG A 68 5.34 5.56 17.97
CA ARG A 68 5.12 4.47 17.03
C ARG A 68 6.11 3.34 17.33
N SER A 69 5.63 2.10 17.42
CA SER A 69 6.51 0.93 17.45
C SER A 69 7.24 0.80 16.11
N GLU A 70 8.52 0.49 16.15
CA GLU A 70 9.32 0.21 14.97
C GLU A 70 8.73 -0.94 14.15
N THR A 71 8.79 -0.79 12.83
CA THR A 71 8.33 -1.83 11.91
C THR A 71 9.36 -2.96 11.80
N PRO A 72 8.96 -4.13 11.27
CA PRO A 72 9.92 -5.21 10.99
C PRO A 72 11.06 -4.76 10.06
N HIS A 73 10.76 -3.92 9.05
CA HIS A 73 11.75 -3.38 8.14
C HIS A 73 12.74 -2.45 8.86
N GLU A 74 12.26 -1.50 9.67
CA GLU A 74 13.11 -0.58 10.44
C GLU A 74 14.06 -1.35 11.37
N ARG A 75 13.54 -2.34 12.11
CA ARG A 75 14.37 -3.22 12.94
C ARG A 75 15.42 -4.00 12.14
N TYR A 76 15.10 -4.36 10.89
CA TYR A 76 16.07 -5.04 10.03
C TYR A 76 17.18 -4.07 9.58
N VAL A 77 16.84 -2.85 9.18
CA VAL A 77 17.81 -1.78 8.87
C VAL A 77 18.75 -1.54 10.07
N GLU A 78 18.20 -1.41 11.28
CA GLU A 78 19.02 -1.23 12.48
C GLU A 78 20.00 -2.39 12.73
N ARG A 79 19.56 -3.65 12.48
CA ARG A 79 20.46 -4.80 12.58
C ARG A 79 21.59 -4.75 11.56
N LEU A 80 21.31 -4.37 10.30
CA LEU A 80 22.35 -4.18 9.28
C LEU A 80 23.36 -3.13 9.73
N GLN A 81 22.90 -2.01 10.30
CA GLN A 81 23.77 -0.95 10.83
C GLN A 81 24.60 -1.42 12.04
N GLN A 82 23.99 -2.14 12.98
CA GLN A 82 24.69 -2.66 14.17
C GLN A 82 25.85 -3.58 13.84
N VAL A 83 25.78 -4.32 12.71
CA VAL A 83 26.83 -5.21 12.25
C VAL A 83 27.69 -4.62 11.13
N GLY A 84 27.47 -3.33 10.76
CA GLY A 84 28.26 -2.61 9.75
C GLY A 84 27.99 -3.02 8.31
N LEU A 85 26.94 -3.81 8.03
CA LEU A 85 26.57 -4.21 6.67
C LEU A 85 26.01 -3.07 5.83
N ASP A 86 25.46 -2.05 6.44
CA ASP A 86 25.01 -0.81 5.78
C ASP A 86 26.15 -0.07 5.07
N GLN A 87 27.40 -0.26 5.52
CA GLN A 87 28.60 0.34 4.92
C GLN A 87 29.14 -0.48 3.73
N THR A 88 28.60 -1.66 3.48
CA THR A 88 28.93 -2.46 2.29
C THR A 88 28.11 -2.00 1.09
N ALA A 89 28.64 -2.19 -0.13
CA ALA A 89 27.89 -1.86 -1.36
C ALA A 89 26.50 -2.51 -1.36
N LEU A 90 26.44 -3.82 -1.08
CA LEU A 90 25.18 -4.55 -1.13
C LEU A 90 24.18 -4.12 -0.04
N GLY A 91 24.62 -3.87 1.20
CA GLY A 91 23.76 -3.42 2.29
C GLY A 91 23.30 -1.97 2.09
N GLY A 92 24.19 -1.09 1.63
CA GLY A 92 23.85 0.27 1.24
C GLY A 92 22.82 0.33 0.11
N ASP A 93 23.07 -0.44 -0.97
CA ASP A 93 22.16 -0.57 -2.12
C ASP A 93 20.77 -1.10 -1.69
N TRP A 94 20.72 -2.05 -0.72
CA TRP A 94 19.47 -2.59 -0.20
C TRP A 94 18.66 -1.52 0.54
N ILE A 95 19.31 -0.70 1.38
CA ILE A 95 18.65 0.42 2.08
C ILE A 95 18.19 1.46 1.06
N GLU A 96 19.04 1.83 0.10
CA GLU A 96 18.68 2.79 -0.95
C GLU A 96 17.52 2.32 -1.82
N ALA A 97 17.48 1.04 -2.21
CA ALA A 97 16.37 0.45 -2.95
C ALA A 97 15.04 0.60 -2.22
N SER A 98 15.03 0.51 -0.87
CA SER A 98 13.84 0.68 -0.04
C SER A 98 13.26 2.10 -0.11
N ILE A 99 14.08 3.10 -0.38
CA ILE A 99 13.71 4.51 -0.48
C ILE A 99 13.32 4.84 -1.93
N ARG A 100 14.17 4.48 -2.88
CA ARG A 100 13.98 4.74 -4.32
C ARG A 100 12.67 4.16 -4.86
N VAL A 101 12.28 2.98 -4.41
CA VAL A 101 11.03 2.31 -4.83
C VAL A 101 9.76 3.10 -4.50
N LEU A 102 9.81 4.01 -3.53
CA LEU A 102 8.66 4.87 -3.19
C LEU A 102 8.40 5.93 -4.27
N GLU A 103 9.39 6.27 -5.07
CA GLU A 103 9.26 7.19 -6.21
C GLU A 103 8.97 6.43 -7.51
N GLU A 104 9.59 5.26 -7.69
CA GLU A 104 9.54 4.43 -8.89
C GLU A 104 8.38 3.42 -8.91
N ALA A 105 7.44 3.49 -7.95
CA ALA A 105 6.34 2.55 -7.82
C ALA A 105 5.44 2.53 -9.07
N VAL A 106 5.17 1.32 -9.59
CA VAL A 106 4.29 1.12 -10.75
C VAL A 106 2.82 1.29 -10.37
N GLU A 107 2.04 1.97 -11.23
CA GLU A 107 0.61 2.17 -10.98
C GLU A 107 -0.17 0.89 -11.26
N VAL A 108 -0.95 0.44 -10.26
CA VAL A 108 -1.84 -0.71 -10.36
C VAL A 108 -3.23 -0.38 -9.83
N ARG A 109 -4.23 -1.19 -10.22
CA ARG A 109 -5.61 -1.06 -9.75
C ARG A 109 -6.07 -2.37 -9.14
N ALA A 110 -6.61 -2.33 -7.93
CA ALA A 110 -7.23 -3.49 -7.31
C ALA A 110 -8.57 -3.85 -8.01
N PRO A 111 -8.87 -5.15 -8.20
CA PRO A 111 -8.05 -6.29 -7.85
C PRO A 111 -6.83 -6.44 -8.76
N TYR A 112 -5.68 -6.81 -8.21
CA TYR A 112 -4.45 -7.00 -8.94
C TYR A 112 -3.74 -8.25 -8.45
N GLU A 113 -3.22 -9.05 -9.38
CA GLU A 113 -2.38 -10.19 -9.10
C GLU A 113 -1.20 -10.20 -10.06
N GLU A 114 -0.02 -10.41 -9.54
CA GLU A 114 1.22 -10.48 -10.31
C GLU A 114 2.06 -11.67 -9.84
N VAL A 115 2.50 -12.49 -10.78
CA VAL A 115 3.64 -13.40 -10.58
C VAL A 115 4.90 -12.61 -10.89
N SER A 116 5.87 -12.58 -9.99
CA SER A 116 7.06 -11.74 -10.13
C SER A 116 8.32 -12.46 -9.64
N TYR A 117 9.47 -11.84 -9.85
CA TYR A 117 10.76 -12.39 -9.45
C TYR A 117 11.62 -11.31 -8.78
N LEU A 118 12.20 -11.68 -7.66
CA LEU A 118 13.20 -10.89 -6.95
C LEU A 118 14.55 -11.63 -7.11
N ASP A 119 15.51 -10.99 -7.73
CA ASP A 119 16.84 -11.54 -7.92
C ASP A 119 17.61 -11.52 -6.58
N PRO A 120 17.98 -12.68 -6.02
CA PRO A 120 18.70 -12.72 -4.74
C PRO A 120 20.11 -12.13 -4.83
N SER A 121 20.69 -12.00 -6.02
CA SER A 121 22.02 -11.42 -6.22
C SER A 121 22.04 -9.90 -6.27
N ALA A 122 20.86 -9.25 -6.26
CA ALA A 122 20.73 -7.81 -6.35
C ALA A 122 19.85 -7.24 -5.23
N ALA A 123 20.12 -5.99 -4.88
CA ALA A 123 19.33 -5.26 -3.88
C ALA A 123 18.03 -4.75 -4.52
N HIS A 124 16.92 -5.44 -4.27
CA HIS A 124 15.64 -5.12 -4.87
C HIS A 124 14.57 -4.78 -3.83
N ALA A 125 13.74 -3.80 -4.16
CA ALA A 125 12.42 -3.58 -3.59
C ALA A 125 11.40 -3.45 -4.72
N ARG A 126 10.13 -3.78 -4.47
CA ARG A 126 9.02 -3.58 -5.41
C ARG A 126 8.02 -2.60 -4.82
N GLY A 127 7.57 -1.65 -5.65
CA GLY A 127 6.60 -0.63 -5.30
C GLY A 127 5.36 -0.73 -6.19
N TYR A 128 4.18 -0.75 -5.55
CA TYR A 128 2.90 -0.69 -6.25
C TYR A 128 2.14 0.54 -5.78
N ARG A 129 1.79 1.41 -6.73
CA ARG A 129 1.05 2.65 -6.49
C ARG A 129 -0.43 2.43 -6.70
N LEU A 130 -1.25 2.78 -5.71
CA LEU A 130 -2.68 2.52 -5.64
C LEU A 130 -3.45 3.80 -5.33
N SER A 131 -4.46 4.13 -6.12
CA SER A 131 -5.42 5.17 -5.77
C SER A 131 -6.54 4.57 -4.93
N LEU A 132 -6.54 4.86 -3.62
CA LEU A 132 -7.49 4.28 -2.67
C LEU A 132 -8.40 5.35 -2.07
N LYS A 133 -9.64 4.95 -1.77
CA LYS A 133 -10.67 5.83 -1.22
C LYS A 133 -10.92 5.51 0.25
N ARG A 134 -11.16 6.54 1.05
CA ARG A 134 -11.58 6.41 2.45
C ARG A 134 -12.78 5.47 2.55
N GLY A 135 -12.75 4.58 3.53
CA GLY A 135 -13.80 3.59 3.76
C GLY A 135 -13.59 2.25 3.07
N GLN A 136 -12.65 2.12 2.13
CA GLN A 136 -12.22 0.83 1.60
C GLN A 136 -11.34 0.09 2.62
N ARG A 137 -11.30 -1.24 2.52
CA ARG A 137 -10.33 -2.10 3.18
C ARG A 137 -9.40 -2.65 2.12
N LEU A 138 -8.11 -2.40 2.27
CA LEU A 138 -7.05 -2.98 1.44
C LEU A 138 -6.56 -4.26 2.10
N THR A 139 -6.49 -5.35 1.33
CA THR A 139 -5.81 -6.59 1.73
C THR A 139 -4.77 -6.92 0.67
N THR A 140 -3.55 -7.18 1.12
CA THR A 140 -2.46 -7.63 0.28
C THR A 140 -1.93 -8.94 0.82
N SER A 141 -1.69 -9.92 -0.06
CA SER A 141 -0.97 -11.15 0.26
C SER A 141 0.26 -11.31 -0.61
N PHE A 142 1.27 -11.96 -0.06
CA PHE A 142 2.53 -12.29 -0.72
C PHE A 142 2.82 -13.78 -0.53
N GLU A 143 3.02 -14.51 -1.61
CA GLU A 143 3.31 -15.95 -1.58
C GLU A 143 4.62 -16.22 -2.31
N LEU A 144 5.60 -16.78 -1.61
CA LEU A 144 6.83 -17.30 -2.22
C LEU A 144 6.53 -18.60 -2.95
N LYS A 145 7.15 -18.79 -4.11
CA LYS A 145 7.12 -20.06 -4.84
C LYS A 145 8.34 -20.90 -4.48
N GLY A 146 8.13 -22.17 -4.10
CA GLY A 146 9.18 -23.11 -3.68
C GLY A 146 9.30 -23.25 -2.16
N ASP A 147 10.29 -24.06 -1.73
CA ASP A 147 10.49 -24.45 -0.32
C ASP A 147 11.32 -23.44 0.51
N THR A 148 11.49 -22.22 0.02
CA THR A 148 12.30 -21.22 0.70
C THR A 148 11.47 -20.38 1.65
N THR A 149 11.89 -20.32 2.92
CA THR A 149 11.32 -19.44 3.93
C THR A 149 12.32 -18.34 4.27
N TYR A 150 11.92 -17.09 4.07
CA TYR A 150 12.65 -15.90 4.50
C TYR A 150 11.66 -14.77 4.75
N GLN A 151 12.09 -13.75 5.50
CA GLN A 151 11.23 -12.61 5.79
C GLN A 151 11.09 -11.71 4.57
N VAL A 152 9.85 -11.27 4.32
CA VAL A 152 9.54 -10.24 3.34
C VAL A 152 8.81 -9.12 4.06
N PHE A 153 9.29 -7.90 3.86
CA PHE A 153 8.71 -6.70 4.45
C PHE A 153 7.63 -6.15 3.52
N LEU A 154 6.42 -5.98 4.06
CA LEU A 154 5.27 -5.39 3.40
C LEU A 154 4.91 -4.11 4.14
N ASP A 155 5.11 -2.96 3.51
CA ASP A 155 4.84 -1.66 4.10
C ASP A 155 3.92 -0.84 3.21
N LEU A 156 2.95 -0.17 3.80
CA LEU A 156 2.01 0.71 3.11
C LEU A 156 2.28 2.16 3.49
N PHE A 157 2.51 2.98 2.49
CA PHE A 157 2.76 4.42 2.63
C PHE A 157 1.62 5.22 2.03
N LEU A 158 1.32 6.38 2.61
CA LEU A 158 0.41 7.39 2.05
C LEU A 158 1.24 8.55 1.48
N LYS A 159 1.07 8.84 0.20
CA LYS A 159 1.61 10.03 -0.46
C LYS A 159 0.60 11.17 -0.33
N ARG A 160 0.95 12.21 0.41
CA ARG A 160 0.04 13.34 0.68
C ARG A 160 -0.07 14.31 -0.49
N ASP A 161 1.06 14.61 -1.13
CA ASP A 161 1.20 15.48 -2.28
C ASP A 161 2.45 15.10 -3.08
N SER A 162 2.69 15.75 -4.21
CA SER A 162 3.83 15.46 -5.09
C SER A 162 5.18 15.86 -4.53
N THR A 163 5.23 16.68 -3.47
CA THR A 163 6.46 17.27 -2.90
C THR A 163 6.84 16.67 -1.55
N SER A 164 5.91 15.97 -0.87
CA SER A 164 6.16 15.38 0.44
C SER A 164 6.63 13.93 0.34
N HIS A 165 7.53 13.54 1.24
CA HIS A 165 7.89 12.13 1.40
C HIS A 165 6.65 11.31 1.82
N PRO A 166 6.47 10.10 1.25
CA PRO A 166 5.40 9.21 1.64
C PRO A 166 5.48 8.84 3.13
N ILE A 167 4.32 8.83 3.80
CA ILE A 167 4.22 8.53 5.23
C ILE A 167 3.80 7.09 5.41
N LEU A 168 4.56 6.31 6.19
CA LEU A 168 4.20 4.97 6.57
C LEU A 168 2.90 4.95 7.38
N VAL A 169 1.91 4.16 6.95
CA VAL A 169 0.59 4.06 7.59
C VAL A 169 0.28 2.66 8.12
N SER A 170 0.94 1.63 7.59
CA SER A 170 0.81 0.24 8.04
C SER A 170 2.00 -0.59 7.60
N SER A 171 2.33 -1.62 8.38
CA SER A 171 3.29 -2.67 8.02
C SER A 171 2.69 -4.03 8.36
N ALA A 172 3.04 -5.05 7.60
CA ALA A 172 2.75 -6.41 7.98
C ALA A 172 3.58 -6.82 9.19
N ASP A 173 3.08 -7.74 10.00
CA ASP A 173 3.87 -8.36 11.06
C ASP A 173 5.00 -9.22 10.45
N SER A 174 6.11 -9.37 11.16
CA SER A 174 7.30 -10.11 10.71
C SER A 174 7.04 -11.58 10.34
N LEU A 175 5.95 -12.16 10.81
CA LEU A 175 5.53 -13.53 10.52
C LEU A 175 4.36 -13.62 9.54
N SER A 176 3.84 -12.48 9.10
CA SER A 176 2.66 -12.41 8.23
C SER A 176 3.05 -11.99 6.82
N ASN A 177 2.70 -12.83 5.85
CA ASN A 177 2.79 -12.48 4.43
C ASN A 177 1.54 -11.72 3.94
N THR A 178 0.79 -11.13 4.85
CA THR A 178 -0.42 -10.36 4.54
C THR A 178 -0.40 -9.00 5.24
N LEU A 179 -0.90 -7.99 4.54
CA LEU A 179 -1.17 -6.67 5.09
C LEU A 179 -2.64 -6.34 4.91
N ASP A 180 -3.29 -5.94 6.01
CA ASP A 180 -4.69 -5.55 6.04
C ASP A 180 -4.82 -4.14 6.61
N TYR A 181 -5.47 -3.24 5.88
CA TYR A 181 -5.58 -1.85 6.28
C TYR A 181 -6.90 -1.21 5.83
N VAL A 182 -7.61 -0.61 6.79
CA VAL A 182 -8.79 0.22 6.48
C VAL A 182 -8.35 1.62 6.09
N ILE A 183 -8.68 2.05 4.89
CA ILE A 183 -8.28 3.33 4.33
C ILE A 183 -8.99 4.48 5.07
N ARG A 184 -8.21 5.25 5.83
CA ARG A 184 -8.70 6.36 6.65
C ARG A 184 -8.72 7.70 5.92
N ARG A 185 -8.03 7.82 4.79
CA ARG A 185 -7.92 9.02 3.96
C ARG A 185 -7.85 8.61 2.51
N SER A 186 -8.65 9.25 1.64
CA SER A 186 -8.51 9.07 0.19
C SER A 186 -7.18 9.65 -0.29
N GLY A 187 -6.52 8.97 -1.21
CA GLY A 187 -5.24 9.41 -1.73
C GLY A 187 -4.49 8.33 -2.50
N GLU A 188 -3.26 8.67 -2.83
CA GLU A 188 -2.30 7.76 -3.45
C GLU A 188 -1.53 7.01 -2.36
N TYR A 189 -1.50 5.70 -2.47
CA TYR A 189 -0.79 4.82 -1.55
C TYR A 189 0.29 4.05 -2.31
N ILE A 190 1.39 3.75 -1.63
CA ILE A 190 2.48 2.95 -2.17
C ILE A 190 2.66 1.73 -1.26
N LEU A 191 2.47 0.55 -1.84
CA LEU A 191 2.82 -0.72 -1.20
C LEU A 191 4.26 -1.05 -1.57
N ARG A 192 5.15 -1.10 -0.58
CA ARG A 192 6.53 -1.57 -0.73
C ARG A 192 6.61 -3.04 -0.34
N ILE A 193 7.30 -3.83 -1.16
CA ILE A 193 7.63 -5.23 -0.90
C ILE A 193 9.15 -5.38 -1.02
N GLN A 194 9.80 -5.85 0.05
CA GLN A 194 11.25 -6.04 0.06
C GLN A 194 11.63 -7.30 0.84
N PRO A 195 12.41 -8.23 0.26
CA PRO A 195 12.91 -9.39 0.99
C PRO A 195 14.13 -9.01 1.84
N GLU A 196 14.50 -9.87 2.77
CA GLU A 196 15.81 -9.81 3.43
C GLU A 196 16.94 -9.79 2.40
N LEU A 197 18.09 -9.26 2.81
CA LEU A 197 19.30 -9.19 1.99
C LEU A 197 19.71 -10.58 1.48
N LEU A 198 20.10 -10.68 0.21
CA LEU A 198 20.47 -11.93 -0.47
C LEU A 198 19.35 -12.97 -0.52
N ARG A 199 18.10 -12.53 -0.40
CA ARG A 199 16.91 -13.36 -0.56
C ARG A 199 16.11 -12.93 -1.77
N GLY A 200 15.48 -13.90 -2.41
CA GLY A 200 14.72 -13.67 -3.62
C GLY A 200 14.08 -14.96 -4.14
N GLY A 201 13.59 -14.91 -5.35
CA GLY A 201 12.89 -16.00 -6.01
C GLY A 201 11.58 -15.56 -6.62
N GLN A 202 10.83 -16.49 -7.16
CA GLN A 202 9.52 -16.24 -7.72
C GLN A 202 8.48 -16.10 -6.61
N TYR A 203 7.58 -15.13 -6.75
CA TYR A 203 6.49 -14.90 -5.80
C TYR A 203 5.20 -14.48 -6.52
N VAL A 204 4.08 -14.60 -5.82
CA VAL A 204 2.79 -14.02 -6.22
C VAL A 204 2.42 -12.93 -5.23
N VAL A 205 2.12 -11.74 -5.73
CA VAL A 205 1.48 -10.67 -4.95
C VAL A 205 0.04 -10.53 -5.39
N THR A 206 -0.88 -10.46 -4.41
CA THR A 206 -2.29 -10.20 -4.66
C THR A 206 -2.71 -8.97 -3.87
N VAL A 207 -3.36 -8.01 -4.54
CA VAL A 207 -3.87 -6.77 -3.96
C VAL A 207 -5.37 -6.70 -4.20
N LYS A 208 -6.16 -6.64 -3.14
CA LYS A 208 -7.63 -6.57 -3.20
C LYS A 208 -8.15 -5.43 -2.35
N THR A 209 -9.30 -4.90 -2.74
CA THR A 209 -10.06 -3.96 -1.91
C THR A 209 -11.44 -4.53 -1.62
N PHE A 210 -12.00 -4.18 -0.46
CA PHE A 210 -13.30 -4.65 -0.01
C PHE A 210 -14.10 -3.48 0.57
N ALA A 211 -15.42 -3.64 0.55
CA ALA A 211 -16.31 -2.82 1.35
C ALA A 211 -16.03 -3.03 2.85
N THR A 212 -16.15 -1.98 3.64
CA THR A 212 -16.05 -2.05 5.11
C THR A 212 -17.40 -2.07 5.81
N LEU A 213 -18.48 -1.89 5.05
CA LEU A 213 -19.84 -1.85 5.54
C LEU A 213 -20.72 -2.85 4.79
N ALA A 214 -21.67 -3.46 5.48
CA ALA A 214 -22.76 -4.18 4.84
C ALA A 214 -23.65 -3.19 4.07
N PHE A 215 -24.16 -3.62 2.90
CA PHE A 215 -25.04 -2.77 2.10
C PHE A 215 -26.38 -2.55 2.86
N PRO A 216 -26.80 -1.31 3.11
CA PRO A 216 -27.82 -1.01 4.12
C PRO A 216 -29.27 -1.29 3.67
N VAL A 217 -29.51 -1.79 2.46
CA VAL A 217 -30.82 -2.22 1.95
C VAL A 217 -30.75 -3.67 1.51
N SER A 218 -31.54 -4.53 2.13
CA SER A 218 -31.55 -5.96 1.87
C SER A 218 -31.83 -6.31 0.40
N GLY A 219 -31.05 -7.22 -0.17
CA GLY A 219 -31.21 -7.66 -1.56
C GLY A 219 -30.90 -6.59 -2.61
N ARG A 220 -30.17 -5.54 -2.22
CA ARG A 220 -29.66 -4.50 -3.12
C ARG A 220 -28.12 -4.42 -3.03
N ASP A 221 -27.56 -3.77 -4.03
CA ASP A 221 -26.14 -3.45 -4.15
C ASP A 221 -25.96 -2.00 -4.64
N THR A 222 -24.76 -1.59 -4.97
CA THR A 222 -24.43 -0.23 -5.40
C THR A 222 -25.11 0.19 -6.70
N THR A 223 -25.66 -0.72 -7.51
CA THR A 223 -26.45 -0.36 -8.71
C THR A 223 -27.78 0.32 -8.35
N ALA A 224 -28.28 0.13 -7.12
CA ALA A 224 -29.47 0.81 -6.59
C ALA A 224 -29.21 2.26 -6.13
N ILE A 225 -27.94 2.70 -6.07
CA ILE A 225 -27.58 4.07 -5.74
C ILE A 225 -27.77 4.94 -6.98
N GLN A 226 -28.75 5.87 -6.93
CA GLN A 226 -29.06 6.76 -8.06
C GLN A 226 -28.74 8.24 -7.76
N SER A 227 -28.32 8.55 -6.54
CA SER A 227 -27.78 9.84 -6.17
C SER A 227 -26.64 9.68 -5.19
N VAL A 228 -25.54 10.35 -5.48
CA VAL A 228 -24.27 10.15 -4.79
C VAL A 228 -23.95 11.32 -3.85
N PHE A 229 -22.92 11.12 -3.03
CA PHE A 229 -22.39 12.15 -2.14
C PHE A 229 -21.87 13.35 -2.95
N GLY A 230 -22.19 14.56 -2.49
CA GLY A 230 -21.79 15.80 -3.16
C GLY A 230 -22.77 16.28 -4.23
N ASP A 231 -23.81 15.48 -4.60
CA ASP A 231 -24.82 15.95 -5.54
C ASP A 231 -25.49 17.23 -5.01
N SER A 232 -25.68 18.20 -5.91
CA SER A 232 -26.34 19.46 -5.59
C SER A 232 -27.80 19.28 -5.17
N ARG A 233 -28.21 19.91 -4.08
CA ARG A 233 -29.57 19.88 -3.52
C ARG A 233 -30.16 21.30 -3.39
N ASP A 234 -31.50 21.40 -3.41
CA ASP A 234 -32.24 22.64 -3.18
C ASP A 234 -31.79 23.82 -4.06
N GLY A 235 -31.48 23.54 -5.36
CA GLY A 235 -30.99 24.54 -6.29
C GLY A 235 -29.56 25.03 -5.99
N GLY A 236 -28.68 24.16 -5.49
CA GLY A 236 -27.28 24.47 -5.20
C GLY A 236 -27.01 25.02 -3.80
N ARG A 237 -28.07 25.10 -2.94
CA ARG A 237 -27.94 25.67 -1.58
C ARG A 237 -27.32 24.73 -0.56
N ARG A 238 -27.24 23.44 -0.85
CA ARG A 238 -26.58 22.43 -0.03
C ARG A 238 -26.11 21.25 -0.86
N ASP A 239 -25.14 20.53 -0.37
CA ASP A 239 -24.65 19.29 -0.94
C ASP A 239 -25.37 18.08 -0.34
N HIS A 240 -25.39 16.98 -1.07
CA HIS A 240 -25.90 15.70 -0.62
C HIS A 240 -24.90 15.02 0.30
N HIS A 241 -25.23 14.88 1.58
CA HIS A 241 -24.35 14.32 2.62
C HIS A 241 -24.57 12.81 2.80
N GLY A 242 -24.70 12.06 1.71
CA GLY A 242 -24.95 10.63 1.73
C GLY A 242 -25.14 10.06 0.33
N VAL A 243 -25.75 8.90 0.27
CA VAL A 243 -26.20 8.24 -0.96
C VAL A 243 -27.69 7.92 -0.85
N ASP A 244 -28.44 8.02 -1.97
CA ASP A 244 -29.84 7.63 -2.03
C ASP A 244 -29.97 6.27 -2.73
N ILE A 245 -30.43 5.26 -1.99
CA ILE A 245 -30.53 3.86 -2.41
C ILE A 245 -32.01 3.56 -2.67
N PHE A 246 -32.36 3.35 -3.94
CA PHE A 246 -33.74 3.17 -4.37
C PHE A 246 -34.19 1.70 -4.23
N ALA A 247 -35.30 1.51 -3.54
CA ALA A 247 -35.95 0.22 -3.35
C ALA A 247 -37.42 0.39 -3.12
N PRO A 248 -38.27 -0.65 -3.35
CA PRO A 248 -39.71 -0.58 -3.01
C PRO A 248 -39.93 -0.23 -1.56
N ARG A 249 -41.05 0.48 -1.29
CA ARG A 249 -41.48 0.76 0.08
C ARG A 249 -41.63 -0.55 0.86
N GLY A 250 -41.17 -0.58 2.12
CA GLY A 250 -41.23 -1.75 2.97
C GLY A 250 -40.03 -2.72 2.79
N THR A 251 -39.12 -2.46 1.85
CA THR A 251 -37.88 -3.23 1.77
C THR A 251 -37.09 -3.10 3.08
N PRO A 252 -36.56 -4.20 3.68
CA PRO A 252 -35.81 -4.13 4.91
C PRO A 252 -34.56 -3.25 4.78
N VAL A 253 -34.40 -2.33 5.74
CA VAL A 253 -33.19 -1.55 5.96
C VAL A 253 -32.39 -2.23 7.06
N VAL A 254 -31.12 -2.52 6.79
CA VAL A 254 -30.25 -3.23 7.72
C VAL A 254 -29.14 -2.35 8.26
N ALA A 255 -28.62 -2.69 9.44
CA ALA A 255 -27.46 -2.03 10.02
C ALA A 255 -26.23 -2.28 9.14
N ALA A 256 -25.57 -1.21 8.68
CA ALA A 256 -24.39 -1.31 7.83
C ALA A 256 -23.13 -1.78 8.60
N ALA A 257 -23.13 -1.67 9.93
CA ALA A 257 -22.07 -2.13 10.82
C ALA A 257 -22.66 -2.50 12.18
N ARG A 258 -21.89 -3.27 12.96
CA ARG A 258 -22.14 -3.46 14.39
C ARG A 258 -22.06 -2.11 15.10
N GLY A 259 -22.96 -1.90 16.08
CA GLY A 259 -22.96 -0.66 16.86
C GLY A 259 -24.22 -0.44 17.69
N ALA A 260 -24.32 0.75 18.28
CA ALA A 260 -25.44 1.13 19.14
C ALA A 260 -26.37 2.16 18.46
N ILE A 261 -27.67 1.95 18.55
CA ILE A 261 -28.66 2.93 18.10
C ILE A 261 -28.67 4.12 19.06
N THR A 262 -28.27 5.29 18.56
CA THR A 262 -28.13 6.50 19.38
C THR A 262 -29.35 7.40 19.32
N SER A 263 -30.16 7.32 18.25
CA SER A 263 -31.40 8.10 18.09
C SER A 263 -32.36 7.46 17.09
N THR A 264 -33.66 7.64 17.35
CA THR A 264 -34.78 7.19 16.48
C THR A 264 -35.86 8.29 16.36
N ARG A 265 -35.45 9.56 16.26
CA ARG A 265 -36.38 10.73 16.22
C ARG A 265 -36.80 11.07 14.80
N ASP A 266 -37.94 11.68 14.63
CA ASP A 266 -38.35 12.30 13.38
C ASP A 266 -37.68 13.69 13.22
N ASN A 267 -37.42 14.07 11.99
CA ASN A 267 -36.98 15.41 11.66
C ASN A 267 -37.58 15.87 10.31
N ARG A 268 -37.58 17.17 10.07
CA ARG A 268 -38.23 17.78 8.91
C ARG A 268 -37.66 17.29 7.57
N LEU A 269 -36.35 17.12 7.48
CA LEU A 269 -35.71 16.70 6.24
C LEU A 269 -35.76 15.18 6.09
N GLY A 270 -35.22 14.43 7.03
CA GLY A 270 -35.12 12.98 6.92
C GLY A 270 -36.38 12.19 7.21
N GLY A 271 -37.43 12.84 7.75
CA GLY A 271 -38.62 12.12 8.21
C GLY A 271 -38.33 11.19 9.36
N LYS A 272 -38.74 9.93 9.26
CA LYS A 272 -38.41 8.89 10.23
C LYS A 272 -36.93 8.48 10.03
N VAL A 273 -36.12 8.71 11.06
CA VAL A 273 -34.67 8.47 10.96
C VAL A 273 -34.15 7.57 12.07
N ILE A 274 -33.03 6.90 11.77
CA ILE A 274 -32.20 6.13 12.73
C ILE A 274 -30.79 6.66 12.66
N TRP A 275 -30.15 6.86 13.85
CA TRP A 275 -28.73 7.08 13.99
C TRP A 275 -28.10 5.88 14.70
N LEU A 276 -27.11 5.27 14.08
CA LEU A 276 -26.28 4.22 14.64
C LEU A 276 -24.87 4.78 14.84
N ARG A 277 -24.23 4.48 15.96
CA ARG A 277 -22.81 4.73 16.19
C ARG A 277 -22.11 3.38 16.17
N ASP A 278 -21.19 3.16 15.20
CA ASP A 278 -20.41 1.94 15.08
C ASP A 278 -19.25 1.88 16.09
N ASP A 279 -18.56 0.74 16.13
CA ASP A 279 -17.43 0.48 17.03
C ASP A 279 -16.19 1.35 16.72
N LEU A 280 -16.10 1.92 15.51
CA LEU A 280 -15.08 2.90 15.12
C LEU A 280 -15.46 4.35 15.48
N GLY A 281 -16.64 4.57 16.09
CA GLY A 281 -17.15 5.88 16.48
C GLY A 281 -17.79 6.68 15.34
N ARG A 282 -17.91 6.11 14.13
CA ARG A 282 -18.64 6.74 13.01
C ARG A 282 -20.15 6.72 13.30
N ARG A 283 -20.86 7.75 12.86
CA ARG A 283 -22.30 7.82 12.96
C ARG A 283 -22.93 7.58 11.60
N HIS A 284 -23.75 6.53 11.52
CA HIS A 284 -24.50 6.18 10.33
C HIS A 284 -25.91 6.75 10.43
N TYR A 285 -26.35 7.43 9.39
CA TYR A 285 -27.66 8.07 9.28
C TYR A 285 -28.52 7.34 8.26
N TYR A 286 -29.66 6.85 8.71
CA TYR A 286 -30.67 6.18 7.89
C TYR A 286 -31.91 7.02 7.90
N ALA A 287 -32.37 7.53 6.73
CA ALA A 287 -33.51 8.45 6.65
C ALA A 287 -34.57 8.04 5.63
N HIS A 288 -35.66 8.76 5.59
CA HIS A 288 -36.85 8.55 4.79
C HIS A 288 -37.58 7.23 5.06
N LEU A 289 -37.36 6.63 6.23
CA LEU A 289 -37.91 5.33 6.59
C LEU A 289 -39.47 5.34 6.60
N ASP A 290 -40.04 4.19 6.24
CA ASP A 290 -41.45 3.91 6.43
C ASP A 290 -41.75 3.50 7.88
N ALA A 291 -40.89 2.63 8.43
CA ALA A 291 -40.96 2.20 9.82
C ALA A 291 -39.54 2.06 10.42
N ARG A 292 -39.49 2.26 11.74
CA ARG A 292 -38.29 1.93 12.56
C ARG A 292 -38.62 0.69 13.38
N LEU A 293 -37.76 -0.30 13.36
CA LEU A 293 -37.91 -1.59 14.03
C LEU A 293 -37.01 -1.72 15.26
N VAL A 294 -36.28 -0.65 15.57
CA VAL A 294 -35.34 -0.59 16.72
C VAL A 294 -35.62 0.69 17.54
N THR A 295 -35.17 0.67 18.79
CA THR A 295 -35.22 1.79 19.70
C THR A 295 -33.81 2.27 20.11
N ARG A 296 -33.74 3.51 20.61
CA ARG A 296 -32.48 4.05 21.18
C ARG A 296 -31.94 3.12 22.27
N GLY A 297 -30.64 2.91 22.29
CA GLY A 297 -29.91 2.07 23.26
C GLY A 297 -29.72 0.61 22.81
N ARG A 298 -30.44 0.14 21.79
CA ARG A 298 -30.26 -1.22 21.27
C ARG A 298 -28.91 -1.33 20.56
N THR A 299 -28.15 -2.39 20.85
CA THR A 299 -26.99 -2.85 20.08
C THR A 299 -27.49 -3.74 18.96
N VAL A 300 -26.89 -3.58 17.78
CA VAL A 300 -27.21 -4.35 16.56
C VAL A 300 -25.92 -4.85 15.92
N GLU A 301 -26.02 -5.99 15.25
CA GLU A 301 -24.95 -6.51 14.39
C GLU A 301 -25.13 -6.02 12.95
N ALA A 302 -24.04 -6.08 12.13
CA ALA A 302 -24.16 -5.79 10.71
C ALA A 302 -25.14 -6.77 10.05
N GLY A 303 -26.07 -6.28 9.25
CA GLY A 303 -27.13 -7.07 8.62
C GLY A 303 -28.43 -7.19 9.42
N ASP A 304 -28.46 -6.79 10.70
CA ASP A 304 -29.71 -6.76 11.48
C ASP A 304 -30.72 -5.79 10.87
N THR A 305 -31.98 -6.22 10.71
CA THR A 305 -33.04 -5.33 10.24
C THR A 305 -33.37 -4.28 11.29
N ILE A 306 -33.22 -3.01 10.93
CA ILE A 306 -33.43 -1.86 11.80
C ILE A 306 -34.62 -0.98 11.40
N GLY A 307 -35.10 -1.09 10.15
CA GLY A 307 -36.21 -0.30 9.64
C GLY A 307 -36.69 -0.78 8.29
N LEU A 308 -37.59 -0.03 7.68
CA LEU A 308 -38.12 -0.31 6.34
C LEU A 308 -38.00 0.94 5.45
N VAL A 309 -37.66 0.72 4.17
CA VAL A 309 -37.55 1.78 3.16
C VAL A 309 -38.89 2.49 3.01
N GLY A 310 -38.85 3.81 2.97
CA GLY A 310 -40.01 4.66 2.76
C GLY A 310 -39.69 5.87 1.89
N ASN A 311 -40.41 6.95 2.12
CA ASN A 311 -40.22 8.28 1.52
C ASN A 311 -40.69 9.38 2.43
N THR A 312 -40.53 9.26 3.75
CA THR A 312 -40.95 10.28 4.73
C THR A 312 -40.05 11.51 4.70
N GLY A 313 -40.47 12.59 5.38
CA GLY A 313 -39.72 13.85 5.38
C GLY A 313 -39.87 14.63 4.07
N ASN A 314 -38.78 15.19 3.54
CA ASN A 314 -38.77 15.92 2.27
C ASN A 314 -38.78 15.00 1.03
N ALA A 315 -38.68 13.69 1.22
CA ALA A 315 -38.76 12.69 0.14
C ALA A 315 -40.21 12.28 -0.25
N ARG A 316 -41.23 12.90 0.33
CA ARG A 316 -42.66 12.51 0.14
C ARG A 316 -43.12 12.49 -1.32
N THR A 317 -42.52 13.33 -2.17
CA THR A 317 -42.84 13.46 -3.59
C THR A 317 -41.90 12.68 -4.50
N THR A 318 -40.93 11.95 -3.93
CA THR A 318 -39.97 11.13 -4.68
C THR A 318 -40.31 9.65 -4.56
N ARG A 319 -39.71 8.83 -5.44
CA ARG A 319 -39.79 7.37 -5.32
C ARG A 319 -39.22 6.93 -3.98
N PRO A 320 -39.72 5.83 -3.38
CA PRO A 320 -39.17 5.32 -2.12
C PRO A 320 -37.66 5.01 -2.25
N HIS A 321 -36.89 5.42 -1.25
CA HIS A 321 -35.47 5.21 -1.15
C HIS A 321 -35.00 5.32 0.30
N LEU A 322 -33.85 4.73 0.59
CA LEU A 322 -33.08 5.01 1.81
C LEU A 322 -32.06 6.11 1.50
N HIS A 323 -32.10 7.23 2.24
CA HIS A 323 -30.94 8.10 2.32
C HIS A 323 -30.01 7.55 3.40
N PHE A 324 -28.75 7.21 3.01
CA PHE A 324 -27.71 6.69 3.90
C PHE A 324 -26.52 7.63 3.93
N GLY A 325 -26.13 8.09 5.13
CA GLY A 325 -24.99 9.00 5.34
C GLY A 325 -24.04 8.51 6.42
N ILE A 326 -22.77 8.85 6.29
CA ILE A 326 -21.72 8.59 7.29
C ILE A 326 -21.18 9.92 7.79
N TYR A 327 -21.09 10.06 9.12
CA TYR A 327 -20.57 11.27 9.77
C TYR A 327 -19.47 10.89 10.75
N GLU A 328 -18.32 11.54 10.63
CA GLU A 328 -17.14 11.25 11.42
C GLU A 328 -16.74 12.46 12.27
N ARG A 329 -16.28 12.19 13.50
CA ARG A 329 -15.86 13.25 14.42
C ARG A 329 -14.64 14.00 13.85
N GLY A 330 -14.72 15.32 13.80
CA GLY A 330 -13.63 16.18 13.30
C GLY A 330 -13.49 16.23 11.78
N VAL A 331 -14.31 15.46 11.03
CA VAL A 331 -14.31 15.43 9.56
C VAL A 331 -15.66 15.92 9.01
N GLY A 332 -16.77 15.57 9.67
CA GLY A 332 -18.11 15.83 9.18
C GLY A 332 -18.68 14.69 8.34
N PRO A 333 -19.56 15.01 7.35
CA PRO A 333 -20.08 14.01 6.42
C PRO A 333 -18.96 13.47 5.51
N SER A 334 -18.96 12.18 5.24
CA SER A 334 -18.04 11.51 4.32
C SER A 334 -18.81 10.66 3.32
N ASP A 335 -18.24 10.49 2.12
CA ASP A 335 -18.82 9.68 1.05
C ASP A 335 -18.98 8.22 1.49
N PRO A 336 -20.22 7.67 1.54
CA PRO A 336 -20.44 6.28 1.91
C PRO A 336 -20.09 5.29 0.81
N TYR A 337 -20.07 5.72 -0.46
CA TYR A 337 -19.95 4.82 -1.61
C TYR A 337 -18.74 3.88 -1.54
N PRO A 338 -17.51 4.36 -1.24
CA PRO A 338 -16.34 3.48 -1.18
C PRO A 338 -16.41 2.42 -0.08
N ALA A 339 -17.14 2.71 1.02
CA ALA A 339 -17.34 1.77 2.11
C ALA A 339 -18.41 0.71 1.82
N LEU A 340 -19.31 0.98 0.87
CA LEU A 340 -20.41 0.11 0.45
C LEU A 340 -20.08 -0.69 -0.82
N TYR A 341 -19.19 -0.15 -1.67
CA TYR A 341 -18.85 -0.78 -2.95
C TYR A 341 -18.02 -2.03 -2.75
N GLN A 342 -18.57 -3.16 -3.20
CA GLN A 342 -17.86 -4.44 -3.24
C GLN A 342 -17.28 -4.62 -4.63
N PRO A 343 -15.98 -4.40 -4.83
CA PRO A 343 -15.36 -4.60 -6.13
C PRO A 343 -15.30 -6.09 -6.49
N PRO A 344 -15.10 -6.45 -7.78
CA PRO A 344 -14.71 -7.79 -8.15
C PRO A 344 -13.50 -8.25 -7.34
N THR A 345 -13.45 -9.52 -6.97
CA THR A 345 -12.33 -10.09 -6.20
C THR A 345 -11.36 -10.88 -7.07
N ASP A 346 -11.77 -11.20 -8.29
CA ASP A 346 -10.96 -11.90 -9.28
C ASP A 346 -10.10 -10.89 -10.03
N ALA A 347 -8.79 -11.04 -9.93
CA ALA A 347 -7.79 -10.24 -10.63
C ALA A 347 -7.46 -10.80 -12.04
N GLY A 348 -8.09 -11.92 -12.43
CA GLY A 348 -7.88 -12.58 -13.71
C GLY A 348 -6.61 -13.41 -13.80
N GLY A 349 -5.79 -13.45 -12.75
CA GLY A 349 -4.54 -14.21 -12.69
C GLY A 349 -3.56 -13.92 -13.83
N PHE A 350 -2.34 -14.43 -13.74
CA PHE A 350 -1.37 -14.36 -14.82
C PHE A 350 -1.62 -15.50 -15.85
N GLN A 351 -1.75 -15.16 -17.13
CA GLN A 351 -2.05 -16.06 -18.24
C GLN A 351 -0.85 -16.38 -19.14
N GLY A 352 0.29 -15.74 -18.92
CA GLY A 352 1.54 -16.01 -19.62
C GLY A 352 2.28 -17.20 -19.05
N ASP A 353 3.48 -17.45 -19.56
CA ASP A 353 4.37 -18.50 -19.06
C ASP A 353 5.17 -18.01 -17.84
N PRO A 354 4.94 -18.56 -16.63
CA PRO A 354 5.70 -18.17 -15.45
C PRO A 354 7.21 -18.49 -15.54
N ALA A 355 7.62 -19.43 -16.37
CA ALA A 355 9.02 -19.79 -16.56
C ALA A 355 9.83 -18.66 -17.21
N VAL A 356 9.16 -17.75 -17.94
CA VAL A 356 9.80 -16.61 -18.60
C VAL A 356 10.13 -15.48 -17.60
N ILE A 357 9.52 -15.48 -16.40
CA ILE A 357 9.74 -14.44 -15.40
C ILE A 357 11.16 -14.57 -14.82
N GLY A 358 11.93 -13.48 -14.88
CA GLY A 358 13.35 -13.43 -14.57
C GLY A 358 14.27 -13.59 -15.79
N SER A 359 13.74 -14.02 -16.96
CA SER A 359 14.49 -14.25 -18.18
C SER A 359 14.54 -13.02 -19.09
N LEU A 360 15.38 -13.09 -20.11
CA LEU A 360 15.42 -12.12 -21.20
C LEU A 360 14.45 -12.55 -22.30
N VAL A 361 13.67 -11.60 -22.77
CA VAL A 361 12.82 -11.72 -23.96
C VAL A 361 13.13 -10.59 -24.93
N ARG A 362 12.64 -10.73 -26.15
CA ARG A 362 12.70 -9.68 -27.16
C ARG A 362 11.39 -9.51 -27.86
N VAL A 363 11.18 -8.36 -28.44
CA VAL A 363 9.99 -8.05 -29.26
C VAL A 363 9.99 -8.93 -30.50
N SER A 364 8.86 -9.64 -30.74
CA SER A 364 8.64 -10.48 -31.91
C SER A 364 7.67 -9.88 -32.93
N ARG A 365 7.07 -8.71 -32.63
CA ARG A 365 6.07 -8.04 -33.48
C ARG A 365 6.36 -6.55 -33.61
N SER A 366 6.18 -6.01 -34.82
CA SER A 366 6.47 -4.60 -35.11
C SER A 366 5.48 -3.60 -34.48
N ASP A 367 4.35 -4.07 -33.95
CA ASP A 367 3.32 -3.27 -33.29
C ASP A 367 3.42 -3.27 -31.76
N ALA A 368 4.52 -3.81 -31.21
CA ALA A 368 4.72 -3.90 -29.78
C ALA A 368 4.92 -2.50 -29.15
N ARG A 369 4.35 -2.32 -27.99
CA ARG A 369 4.34 -1.04 -27.28
C ARG A 369 4.59 -1.22 -25.79
N LEU A 370 5.41 -0.32 -25.25
CA LEU A 370 5.59 -0.19 -23.81
C LEU A 370 4.45 0.65 -23.24
N ARG A 371 3.86 0.22 -22.15
CA ARG A 371 2.76 0.89 -21.46
C ARG A 371 3.08 1.05 -19.98
N GLY A 372 2.62 2.13 -19.37
CA GLY A 372 2.78 2.36 -17.92
C GLY A 372 1.84 1.50 -17.07
N ARG A 373 0.85 0.79 -17.68
CA ARG A 373 -0.12 -0.09 -17.01
C ARG A 373 -0.44 -1.31 -17.86
N PRO A 374 -0.83 -2.44 -17.25
CA PRO A 374 -1.25 -3.65 -17.97
C PRO A 374 -2.68 -3.49 -18.54
N SER A 375 -2.83 -2.62 -19.54
CA SER A 375 -4.11 -2.28 -20.15
C SER A 375 -3.93 -1.78 -21.58
N ASP A 376 -4.83 -2.18 -22.48
CA ASP A 376 -4.86 -1.71 -23.88
C ASP A 376 -5.33 -0.25 -24.00
N GLY A 377 -5.97 0.29 -22.97
CA GLY A 377 -6.44 1.68 -22.96
C GLY A 377 -5.33 2.70 -22.66
N GLY A 378 -5.41 3.88 -23.27
CA GLY A 378 -4.48 4.97 -23.05
C GLY A 378 -3.36 5.04 -24.10
N GLN A 379 -2.59 6.13 -24.06
CA GLN A 379 -1.43 6.31 -24.91
C GLN A 379 -0.28 5.41 -24.44
N PRO A 380 0.44 4.76 -25.38
CA PRO A 380 1.67 4.04 -25.04
C PRO A 380 2.76 5.02 -24.59
N GLU A 381 3.66 4.59 -23.74
CA GLU A 381 4.82 5.39 -23.33
C GLU A 381 5.90 5.38 -24.42
N ALA A 382 6.06 4.24 -25.10
CA ALA A 382 6.99 4.09 -26.22
C ALA A 382 6.53 3.01 -27.20
N GLU A 383 6.93 3.14 -28.46
CA GLU A 383 6.94 2.04 -29.43
C GLU A 383 8.21 1.22 -29.23
N LEU A 384 8.09 -0.10 -29.32
CA LEU A 384 9.20 -1.01 -29.16
C LEU A 384 9.56 -1.61 -30.52
N PRO A 385 10.74 -1.23 -31.10
CA PRO A 385 11.21 -1.84 -32.34
C PRO A 385 11.33 -3.35 -32.25
N LEU A 386 11.24 -4.02 -33.39
CA LEU A 386 11.45 -5.46 -33.51
C LEU A 386 12.81 -5.84 -32.92
N TYR A 387 12.86 -6.96 -32.18
CA TYR A 387 14.02 -7.48 -31.47
C TYR A 387 14.53 -6.59 -30.32
N THR A 388 13.78 -5.57 -29.90
CA THR A 388 14.11 -4.85 -28.65
C THR A 388 14.18 -5.85 -27.50
N GLN A 389 15.36 -5.96 -26.86
CA GLN A 389 15.59 -6.86 -25.74
C GLN A 389 15.10 -6.23 -24.45
N MET A 390 14.54 -7.05 -23.56
CA MET A 390 14.07 -6.63 -22.24
C MET A 390 14.11 -7.80 -21.25
N ARG A 391 14.18 -7.48 -19.96
CA ARG A 391 14.05 -8.48 -18.88
C ARG A 391 12.62 -8.51 -18.38
N VAL A 392 12.04 -9.71 -18.30
CA VAL A 392 10.73 -9.90 -17.68
C VAL A 392 10.90 -9.91 -16.16
N GLU A 393 10.28 -8.98 -15.47
CA GLU A 393 10.32 -8.86 -14.02
C GLU A 393 9.07 -9.40 -13.33
N GLY A 394 7.95 -9.52 -14.07
CA GLY A 394 6.68 -10.04 -13.57
C GLY A 394 5.67 -10.23 -14.67
N GLY A 395 4.49 -10.77 -14.30
CA GLY A 395 3.39 -11.00 -15.23
C GLY A 395 2.03 -10.89 -14.54
N THR A 396 1.08 -10.23 -15.21
CA THR A 396 -0.31 -10.06 -14.77
C THR A 396 -1.26 -10.13 -15.96
N GLY A 397 -2.37 -10.89 -15.86
CA GLY A 397 -3.22 -11.14 -17.02
C GLY A 397 -2.40 -11.66 -18.20
N ASN A 398 -2.53 -11.04 -19.36
CA ASN A 398 -1.76 -11.34 -20.58
C ASN A 398 -0.55 -10.39 -20.78
N TRP A 399 -0.08 -9.71 -19.73
CA TRP A 399 0.99 -8.72 -19.78
C TRP A 399 2.22 -9.20 -19.03
N TYR A 400 3.42 -8.98 -19.62
CA TYR A 400 4.67 -8.98 -18.90
C TYR A 400 4.99 -7.57 -18.39
N ARG A 401 5.40 -7.47 -17.13
CA ARG A 401 6.11 -6.30 -16.63
C ARG A 401 7.58 -6.47 -16.97
N VAL A 402 8.13 -5.51 -17.67
CA VAL A 402 9.47 -5.59 -18.23
C VAL A 402 10.33 -4.41 -17.80
N ARG A 403 11.65 -4.64 -17.80
CA ARG A 403 12.66 -3.60 -17.69
C ARG A 403 13.51 -3.60 -18.95
N LEU A 404 13.59 -2.43 -19.60
CA LEU A 404 14.46 -2.18 -20.73
C LEU A 404 15.92 -2.04 -20.28
N PRO A 405 16.90 -2.20 -21.19
CA PRO A 405 18.31 -2.13 -20.84
C PRO A 405 18.79 -0.75 -20.35
N ASP A 406 18.04 0.33 -20.61
CA ASP A 406 18.27 1.69 -20.06
C ASP A 406 17.67 1.91 -18.67
N GLY A 407 17.01 0.88 -18.09
CA GLY A 407 16.36 0.95 -16.81
C GLY A 407 14.88 1.36 -16.88
N THR A 408 14.35 1.72 -18.04
CA THR A 408 12.91 2.04 -18.20
C THR A 408 12.04 0.82 -17.87
N HIS A 409 10.99 1.01 -17.07
CA HIS A 409 10.03 -0.02 -16.72
C HIS A 409 8.70 0.19 -17.42
N GLY A 410 7.98 -0.88 -17.69
CA GLY A 410 6.64 -0.83 -18.25
C GLY A 410 6.04 -2.21 -18.45
N TYR A 411 4.93 -2.23 -19.19
CA TYR A 411 4.21 -3.45 -19.55
C TYR A 411 4.20 -3.65 -21.05
N VAL A 412 4.39 -4.90 -21.49
CA VAL A 412 4.25 -5.35 -22.88
C VAL A 412 3.32 -6.55 -22.93
N VAL A 413 2.50 -6.65 -23.97
CA VAL A 413 1.65 -7.85 -24.16
C VAL A 413 2.54 -9.08 -24.35
N ALA A 414 2.32 -10.14 -23.58
CA ALA A 414 3.13 -11.36 -23.63
C ALA A 414 3.23 -11.95 -25.06
N SER A 415 2.13 -11.91 -25.82
CA SER A 415 2.08 -12.41 -27.22
C SER A 415 2.88 -11.58 -28.23
N ALA A 416 3.41 -10.42 -27.83
CA ALA A 416 4.29 -9.59 -28.67
C ALA A 416 5.79 -9.83 -28.39
N THR A 417 6.10 -10.85 -27.58
CA THR A 417 7.47 -11.18 -27.18
C THR A 417 7.79 -12.65 -27.46
N GLU A 418 9.07 -12.95 -27.58
CA GLU A 418 9.63 -14.30 -27.66
C GLU A 418 10.87 -14.42 -26.78
N SER A 419 11.29 -15.66 -26.44
CA SER A 419 12.53 -15.88 -25.71
C SER A 419 13.72 -15.34 -26.48
N ALA A 420 14.66 -14.74 -25.74
CA ALA A 420 15.95 -14.27 -26.28
C ALA A 420 17.07 -15.33 -26.17
N ASP A 421 16.75 -16.61 -25.96
CA ASP A 421 17.75 -17.70 -25.75
C ASP A 421 18.44 -18.13 -27.04
N GLN A 422 17.82 -17.85 -28.21
CA GLN A 422 18.38 -18.18 -29.51
C GLN A 422 18.69 -16.92 -30.30
N PRO A 423 19.78 -16.87 -31.08
CA PRO A 423 20.08 -15.72 -31.92
C PRO A 423 19.04 -15.55 -33.03
N VAL A 424 18.76 -14.31 -33.43
CA VAL A 424 17.89 -13.96 -34.57
C VAL A 424 18.63 -13.86 -35.87
N GLU A 425 19.94 -13.56 -35.80
CA GLU A 425 20.83 -13.40 -36.95
C GLU A 425 22.28 -13.53 -36.48
N THR A 426 23.20 -13.52 -37.42
CA THR A 426 24.63 -13.40 -37.19
C THR A 426 25.13 -12.13 -37.89
N THR A 427 25.96 -11.35 -37.22
CA THR A 427 26.65 -10.20 -37.80
C THR A 427 28.15 -10.43 -37.80
N VAL A 428 28.90 -9.67 -38.58
CA VAL A 428 30.37 -9.70 -38.61
C VAL A 428 30.92 -8.40 -38.09
N ALA A 429 31.82 -8.44 -37.12
CA ALA A 429 32.45 -7.27 -36.56
C ALA A 429 33.25 -6.51 -37.64
N ALA A 430 32.81 -5.29 -37.98
CA ALA A 430 33.45 -4.46 -38.99
C ALA A 430 34.82 -3.92 -38.56
N ALA A 431 35.06 -3.77 -37.28
CA ALA A 431 36.26 -3.28 -36.65
C ALA A 431 36.43 -3.92 -35.26
N GLU A 432 37.61 -3.75 -34.67
CA GLU A 432 37.78 -4.01 -33.24
C GLU A 432 36.92 -3.04 -32.41
N ALA A 433 36.13 -3.56 -31.47
CA ALA A 433 35.22 -2.77 -30.63
C ALA A 433 35.05 -3.37 -29.22
N PRO A 434 34.75 -2.52 -28.21
CA PRO A 434 34.45 -3.01 -26.87
C PRO A 434 33.06 -3.67 -26.84
N LEU A 435 32.96 -4.78 -26.10
CA LEU A 435 31.70 -5.38 -25.71
C LEU A 435 31.34 -4.85 -24.32
N LEU A 436 30.18 -4.21 -24.20
CA LEU A 436 29.80 -3.45 -23.01
C LEU A 436 28.81 -4.21 -22.12
N SER A 437 28.81 -3.91 -20.83
CA SER A 437 27.86 -4.47 -19.86
C SER A 437 26.44 -3.94 -20.04
N GLY A 438 26.24 -2.82 -20.75
CA GLY A 438 24.95 -2.18 -21.03
C GLY A 438 24.99 -1.31 -22.27
N PRO A 439 23.85 -0.96 -22.88
CA PRO A 439 23.76 -0.12 -24.08
C PRO A 439 23.82 1.36 -23.73
N THR A 440 24.81 1.79 -22.98
CA THR A 440 25.05 3.18 -22.59
C THR A 440 26.52 3.55 -22.75
N GLY A 441 26.81 4.83 -22.99
CA GLY A 441 28.18 5.31 -23.17
C GLY A 441 29.09 5.23 -21.93
N GLY A 442 28.51 4.98 -20.74
CA GLY A 442 29.25 4.80 -19.49
C GLY A 442 29.36 3.34 -19.03
N ALA A 443 28.85 2.38 -19.82
CA ALA A 443 28.89 0.97 -19.46
C ALA A 443 30.32 0.43 -19.46
N LEU A 444 30.60 -0.53 -18.56
CA LEU A 444 31.90 -1.17 -18.43
C LEU A 444 32.18 -2.08 -19.63
N GLU A 445 33.41 -2.06 -20.11
CA GLU A 445 33.89 -3.04 -21.09
C GLU A 445 34.03 -4.41 -20.39
N THR A 446 33.31 -5.42 -20.90
CA THR A 446 33.33 -6.81 -20.39
C THR A 446 34.18 -7.71 -21.21
N ALA A 447 34.34 -7.41 -22.50
CA ALA A 447 35.17 -8.12 -23.47
C ALA A 447 35.47 -7.22 -24.67
N ARG A 448 36.19 -7.74 -25.63
CA ARG A 448 36.50 -7.07 -26.87
C ARG A 448 36.28 -8.01 -28.05
N VAL A 449 35.64 -7.52 -29.11
CA VAL A 449 35.49 -8.24 -30.37
C VAL A 449 36.54 -7.77 -31.35
N VAL A 450 37.01 -8.69 -32.22
CA VAL A 450 38.01 -8.38 -33.24
C VAL A 450 37.37 -8.31 -34.61
N ARG A 451 37.97 -7.56 -35.52
CA ARG A 451 37.48 -7.42 -36.91
C ARG A 451 37.36 -8.79 -37.60
N GLY A 452 36.23 -9.04 -38.23
CA GLY A 452 35.92 -10.26 -38.97
C GLY A 452 35.32 -11.37 -38.11
N GLU A 453 35.16 -11.15 -36.83
CA GLU A 453 34.57 -12.13 -35.91
C GLU A 453 33.04 -12.24 -36.16
N GLU A 454 32.54 -13.47 -36.28
CA GLU A 454 31.11 -13.75 -36.43
C GLU A 454 30.46 -13.73 -35.04
N LEU A 455 29.40 -12.93 -34.92
CA LEU A 455 28.73 -12.65 -33.65
C LEU A 455 27.21 -12.95 -33.77
N PRO A 456 26.74 -14.02 -33.12
CA PRO A 456 25.32 -14.27 -32.97
C PRO A 456 24.64 -13.09 -32.26
N VAL A 457 23.53 -12.57 -32.82
CA VAL A 457 22.75 -11.45 -32.29
C VAL A 457 21.49 -11.98 -31.62
N TYR A 458 21.30 -11.67 -30.34
CA TYR A 458 20.16 -12.10 -29.52
C TYR A 458 19.09 -11.02 -29.36
N GLY A 459 19.42 -9.76 -29.61
CA GLY A 459 18.49 -8.65 -29.49
C GLY A 459 19.14 -7.31 -29.83
N ARG A 460 18.34 -6.24 -29.73
CA ARG A 460 18.76 -4.87 -30.04
C ARG A 460 18.23 -3.90 -28.99
N PHE A 461 18.92 -2.78 -28.82
CA PHE A 461 18.40 -1.64 -28.08
C PHE A 461 19.07 -0.34 -28.57
N GLY A 462 18.28 0.61 -29.08
CA GLY A 462 18.82 1.82 -29.72
C GLY A 462 19.81 1.48 -30.81
N THR A 463 21.04 1.97 -30.69
CA THR A 463 22.17 1.75 -31.60
C THR A 463 23.11 0.62 -31.12
N TYR A 464 22.61 -0.33 -30.35
CA TYR A 464 23.38 -1.44 -29.82
C TYR A 464 22.77 -2.79 -30.19
N LEU A 465 23.63 -3.77 -30.50
CA LEU A 465 23.29 -5.18 -30.66
C LEU A 465 23.68 -5.94 -29.38
N TYR A 466 22.84 -6.83 -28.91
CA TYR A 466 23.20 -7.77 -27.85
C TYR A 466 23.72 -9.05 -28.49
N VAL A 467 25.02 -9.31 -28.35
CA VAL A 467 25.72 -10.34 -29.07
C VAL A 467 26.49 -11.30 -28.13
N ALA A 468 26.82 -12.45 -28.64
CA ALA A 468 27.78 -13.36 -28.02
C ALA A 468 29.09 -13.35 -28.78
N THR A 469 30.23 -13.38 -28.07
CA THR A 469 31.54 -13.70 -28.67
C THR A 469 31.62 -15.20 -28.93
N PRO A 470 32.57 -15.68 -29.78
CA PRO A 470 32.85 -17.12 -29.95
C PRO A 470 33.21 -17.86 -28.64
N ARG A 471 33.64 -17.13 -27.62
CA ARG A 471 33.90 -17.67 -26.26
C ARG A 471 32.67 -17.71 -25.38
N GLY A 472 31.47 -17.33 -25.91
CA GLY A 472 30.19 -17.33 -25.19
C GLY A 472 30.00 -16.13 -24.25
N GLN A 473 30.83 -15.10 -24.32
CA GLN A 473 30.63 -13.88 -23.53
C GLN A 473 29.56 -13.03 -24.17
N LEU A 474 28.53 -12.73 -23.41
CA LEU A 474 27.40 -11.86 -23.83
C LEU A 474 27.68 -10.41 -23.49
N GLY A 475 27.22 -9.49 -24.36
CA GLY A 475 27.30 -8.06 -24.10
C GLY A 475 26.72 -7.20 -25.24
N TRP A 476 26.83 -5.91 -25.07
CA TRP A 476 26.30 -4.91 -25.99
C TRP A 476 27.40 -4.35 -26.89
N LEU A 477 27.19 -4.46 -28.18
CA LEU A 477 28.09 -3.97 -29.23
C LEU A 477 27.45 -2.74 -29.89
N PRO A 478 28.06 -1.55 -29.91
CA PRO A 478 27.59 -0.43 -30.70
C PRO A 478 27.73 -0.72 -32.21
N PHE A 479 26.71 -0.31 -33.01
CA PHE A 479 26.69 -0.51 -34.47
C PHE A 479 26.32 0.75 -35.23
#